data_59a52125fd3252c6bc51a2ee7473f040
#
_entry.id   59a52125fd3252c6bc51a2ee7473f040
#
_cell.length_a   1.000
_cell.length_b   1.000
_cell.length_c   1.000
_cell.angle_alpha   90.00
_cell.angle_beta   90.00
_cell.angle_gamma   90.00
#
_symmetry.space_group_name_H-M   'P 1'
#
loop_
_entity.id
_entity.type
_entity.pdbx_description
1 polymer ?
#
loop_
_entity_poly.entity_id
_entity_poly.type
_entity_poly.pdbx_seq_one_letter_code
_entity_poly.pdbx_strand_id
1 'polypeptide(L)'
;MKERVRIFVSGRVQGVFFRAGAQKRARELELGGWAHNLVDGRVELVAEGEKEGVGRFVEWCKKGTPLARVNRCDVVEEEPTGEFKDFVIREFGF
;
A
#
# COMPACT_ATOMS: atom_id res chain seq x y z
N MET A 1 16.98 8.97 -2.01
CA MET A 1 17.10 8.24 -0.74
C MET A 1 15.98 7.22 -0.63
N LYS A 2 16.31 5.98 -0.37
CA LYS A 2 15.31 4.91 -0.28
C LYS A 2 14.58 4.93 1.06
N GLU A 3 13.30 4.62 1.01
CA GLU A 3 12.41 4.57 2.16
C GLU A 3 11.52 3.36 2.07
N ARG A 4 11.12 2.82 3.20
CA ARG A 4 10.16 1.73 3.27
C ARG A 4 9.10 2.06 4.32
N VAL A 5 7.84 1.83 3.99
CA VAL A 5 6.73 2.03 4.92
C VAL A 5 5.82 0.81 4.92
N ARG A 6 5.20 0.59 6.06
CA ARG A 6 4.11 -0.36 6.22
C ARG A 6 2.85 0.43 6.52
N ILE A 7 1.77 0.14 5.80
CA ILE A 7 0.54 0.92 5.85
C ILE A 7 -0.62 -0.01 6.19
N PHE A 8 -1.45 0.42 7.14
CA PHE A 8 -2.70 -0.28 7.46
C PHE A 8 -3.85 0.66 7.15
N VAL A 9 -4.73 0.25 6.25
CA VAL A 9 -5.87 1.06 5.82
C VAL A 9 -7.14 0.41 6.32
N SER A 10 -7.99 1.20 6.98
CA SER A 10 -9.25 0.75 7.55
C SER A 10 -10.41 1.47 6.90
N GLY A 11 -11.59 0.84 6.92
CA GLY A 11 -12.80 1.38 6.35
C GLY A 11 -13.36 0.43 5.31
N ARG A 12 -14.03 0.97 4.30
CA ARG A 12 -14.53 0.18 3.19
C ARG A 12 -13.42 0.08 2.15
N VAL A 13 -12.53 -0.89 2.34
CA VAL A 13 -11.31 -1.02 1.54
C VAL A 13 -11.14 -2.40 0.89
N GLN A 14 -11.95 -3.38 1.30
CA GLN A 14 -11.97 -4.69 0.65
C GLN A 14 -13.17 -4.77 -0.30
N GLY A 15 -13.00 -5.44 -1.45
CA GLY A 15 -14.06 -5.57 -2.43
C GLY A 15 -14.33 -4.31 -3.25
N VAL A 16 -13.42 -3.33 -3.20
CA VAL A 16 -13.56 -2.05 -3.90
C VAL A 16 -12.35 -1.77 -4.80
N PHE A 17 -11.64 -2.83 -5.19
CA PHE A 17 -10.45 -2.76 -6.06
C PHE A 17 -9.27 -1.98 -5.44
N PHE A 18 -9.22 -1.91 -4.11
CA PHE A 18 -8.17 -1.16 -3.44
C PHE A 18 -6.77 -1.70 -3.76
N ARG A 19 -6.58 -3.02 -3.63
CA ARG A 19 -5.27 -3.64 -3.91
C ARG A 19 -4.84 -3.46 -5.36
N ALA A 20 -5.76 -3.60 -6.30
CA ALA A 20 -5.47 -3.40 -7.73
C ALA A 20 -5.07 -1.95 -8.01
N GLY A 21 -5.78 -1.00 -7.41
CA GLY A 21 -5.45 0.42 -7.54
C GLY A 21 -4.10 0.74 -6.92
N ALA A 22 -3.80 0.15 -5.76
CA ALA A 22 -2.52 0.33 -5.09
C ALA A 22 -1.36 -0.19 -5.95
N GLN A 23 -1.53 -1.37 -6.55
CA GLN A 23 -0.52 -1.94 -7.43
C GLN A 23 -0.26 -1.03 -8.63
N LYS A 24 -1.31 -0.54 -9.26
CA LYS A 24 -1.18 0.36 -10.39
C LYS A 24 -0.42 1.62 -9.99
N ARG A 25 -0.81 2.22 -8.87
CA ARG A 25 -0.18 3.46 -8.41
C ARG A 25 1.28 3.24 -8.01
N ALA A 26 1.56 2.16 -7.31
CA ALA A 26 2.92 1.83 -6.90
C ALA A 26 3.84 1.64 -8.12
N ARG A 27 3.34 0.96 -9.15
CA ARG A 27 4.11 0.77 -10.39
C ARG A 27 4.37 2.08 -11.10
N GLU A 28 3.39 2.97 -11.15
CA GLU A 28 3.57 4.31 -11.71
C GLU A 28 4.66 5.10 -10.98
N LEU A 29 4.77 4.88 -9.68
CA LEU A 29 5.75 5.55 -8.82
C LEU A 29 7.05 4.77 -8.69
N GLU A 30 7.18 3.67 -9.42
CA GLU A 30 8.36 2.79 -9.42
C GLU A 30 8.70 2.26 -8.02
N LEU A 31 7.65 1.88 -7.26
CA LEU A 31 7.80 1.31 -5.94
C LEU A 31 7.68 -0.20 -5.97
N GLY A 32 8.44 -0.87 -5.12
CA GLY A 32 8.27 -2.29 -4.85
C GLY A 32 7.50 -2.51 -3.56
N GLY A 33 6.98 -3.71 -3.39
CA GLY A 33 6.26 -4.08 -2.18
C GLY A 33 5.11 -5.02 -2.43
N TRP A 34 4.10 -4.95 -1.59
CA TRP A 34 2.94 -5.82 -1.71
C TRP A 34 1.73 -5.24 -0.98
N ALA A 35 0.56 -5.78 -1.33
CA ALA A 35 -0.70 -5.45 -0.66
C ALA A 35 -1.50 -6.73 -0.47
N HIS A 36 -2.14 -6.88 0.69
CA HIS A 36 -3.04 -8.00 0.94
C HIS A 36 -4.16 -7.57 1.90
N ASN A 37 -5.28 -8.30 1.81
CA ASN A 37 -6.39 -8.10 2.73
C ASN A 37 -6.09 -8.82 4.04
N LEU A 38 -6.43 -8.19 5.15
CA LEU A 38 -6.38 -8.83 6.46
C LEU A 38 -7.75 -9.41 6.79
N VAL A 39 -7.77 -10.40 7.67
CA VAL A 39 -8.99 -11.07 8.09
C VAL A 39 -9.97 -10.10 8.76
N ASP A 40 -9.46 -9.09 9.43
CA ASP A 40 -10.27 -8.11 10.15
C ASP A 40 -10.88 -7.01 9.25
N GLY A 41 -10.69 -7.10 7.94
CA GLY A 41 -11.27 -6.14 6.99
C GLY A 41 -10.34 -5.03 6.54
N ARG A 42 -9.17 -4.90 7.15
CA ARG A 42 -8.18 -3.90 6.73
C ARG A 42 -7.40 -4.40 5.52
N VAL A 43 -6.70 -3.47 4.88
CA VAL A 43 -5.69 -3.79 3.87
C VAL A 43 -4.33 -3.40 4.46
N GLU A 44 -3.37 -4.30 4.36
CA GLU A 44 -1.99 -4.04 4.77
C GLU A 44 -1.14 -3.94 3.51
N LEU A 45 -0.29 -2.91 3.47
CA LEU A 45 0.61 -2.66 2.34
C LEU A 45 2.02 -2.40 2.85
N VAL A 46 2.99 -2.83 2.05
CA VAL A 46 4.38 -2.43 2.25
C VAL A 46 4.83 -1.80 0.94
N ALA A 47 5.46 -0.66 1.01
CA ALA A 47 5.98 0.04 -0.16
C ALA A 47 7.39 0.52 0.10
N GLU A 48 8.26 0.35 -0.88
CA GLU A 48 9.66 0.72 -0.78
C GLU A 48 10.14 1.32 -2.09
N GLY A 49 10.88 2.40 -2.01
CA GLY A 49 11.44 3.08 -3.17
C GLY A 49 11.96 4.45 -2.77
N GLU A 50 12.04 5.35 -3.74
CA GLU A 50 12.48 6.71 -3.46
C GLU A 50 11.49 7.43 -2.54
N LYS A 51 12.01 8.21 -1.62
CA LYS A 51 11.23 8.89 -0.59
C LYS A 51 10.04 9.65 -1.15
N GLU A 52 10.24 10.37 -2.25
CA GLU A 52 9.17 11.15 -2.86
C GLU A 52 8.05 10.27 -3.38
N GLY A 53 8.40 9.16 -4.03
CA GLY A 53 7.40 8.21 -4.52
C GLY A 53 6.63 7.55 -3.39
N VAL A 54 7.32 7.17 -2.31
CA VAL A 54 6.68 6.59 -1.13
C VAL A 54 5.68 7.58 -0.52
N GLY A 55 6.05 8.85 -0.42
CA GLY A 55 5.15 9.89 0.10
C GLY A 55 3.89 10.04 -0.74
N ARG A 56 4.02 10.02 -2.06
CA ARG A 56 2.88 10.10 -2.97
C ARG A 56 1.99 8.87 -2.86
N PHE A 57 2.58 7.71 -2.67
CA PHE A 57 1.83 6.48 -2.49
C PHE A 57 1.02 6.51 -1.20
N VAL A 58 1.60 7.00 -0.10
CA VAL A 58 0.90 7.15 1.16
C VAL A 58 -0.32 8.07 0.99
N GLU A 59 -0.16 9.18 0.29
CA GLU A 59 -1.27 10.10 0.03
C GLU A 59 -2.38 9.42 -0.79
N TRP A 60 -2.00 8.58 -1.76
CA TRP A 60 -2.98 7.80 -2.51
C TRP A 60 -3.74 6.83 -1.58
N CYS A 61 -3.05 6.16 -0.67
CA CYS A 61 -3.66 5.21 0.24
C CYS A 61 -4.71 5.85 1.16
N LYS A 62 -4.53 7.12 1.50
CA LYS A 62 -5.48 7.86 2.32
C LYS A 62 -6.81 8.10 1.59
N LYS A 63 -6.79 8.05 0.28
CA LYS A 63 -7.94 8.29 -0.58
C LYS A 63 -8.52 7.00 -1.14
N GLY A 64 -7.64 6.17 -1.72
CA GLY A 64 -8.02 4.91 -2.33
C GLY A 64 -8.70 5.07 -3.67
N THR A 65 -9.46 4.03 -4.04
CA THR A 65 -10.23 4.01 -5.28
C THR A 65 -11.55 4.77 -5.12
N PRO A 66 -12.24 5.09 -6.23
CA PRO A 66 -13.53 5.81 -6.14
C PRO A 66 -14.59 5.11 -5.28
N LEU A 67 -14.55 3.76 -5.21
CA LEU A 67 -15.51 2.99 -4.42
C LEU A 67 -15.07 2.81 -2.97
N ALA A 68 -13.85 3.16 -2.64
CA ALA A 68 -13.30 2.98 -1.30
C ALA A 68 -13.76 4.11 -0.37
N ARG A 69 -13.81 3.77 0.91
CA ARG A 69 -14.02 4.74 1.99
C ARG A 69 -12.96 4.49 3.05
N VAL A 70 -11.94 5.31 3.06
CA VAL A 70 -10.83 5.17 4.00
C VAL A 70 -11.18 5.95 5.27
N ASN A 71 -11.31 5.21 6.38
CA ASN A 71 -11.59 5.81 7.69
C ASN A 71 -10.30 6.12 8.44
N ARG A 72 -9.27 5.31 8.21
CA ARG A 72 -8.00 5.45 8.92
C ARG A 72 -6.88 4.89 8.07
N CYS A 73 -5.74 5.57 8.09
CA CYS A 73 -4.54 5.14 7.39
C CYS A 73 -3.36 5.30 8.36
N ASP A 74 -2.85 4.18 8.85
CA ASP A 74 -1.71 4.16 9.77
C ASP A 74 -0.45 3.82 9.01
N VAL A 75 0.60 4.61 9.18
CA VAL A 75 1.86 4.44 8.46
C VAL A 75 2.99 4.24 9.47
N VAL A 76 3.76 3.17 9.26
CA VAL A 76 4.93 2.86 10.09
C VAL A 76 6.15 2.82 9.19
N GLU A 77 7.19 3.56 9.53
CA GLU A 77 8.45 3.52 8.80
C GLU A 77 9.23 2.27 9.16
N GLU A 78 9.87 1.67 8.17
CA GLU A 78 10.73 0.49 8.33
C GLU A 78 12.04 0.72 7.60
N GLU A 79 13.04 -0.11 7.91
CA GLU A 79 14.32 -0.06 7.21
C GLU A 79 14.17 -0.61 5.80
N PRO A 80 14.67 0.09 4.78
CA PRO A 80 14.67 -0.43 3.41
C PRO A 80 15.54 -1.69 3.32
N THR A 81 15.07 -2.69 2.56
CA THR A 81 15.77 -3.97 2.41
C THR A 81 16.31 -4.17 0.99
N GLY A 82 15.75 -3.48 0.00
CA GLY A 82 16.12 -3.68 -1.39
C GLY A 82 15.63 -4.99 -1.98
N GLU A 83 14.72 -5.69 -1.29
CA GLU A 83 14.26 -7.03 -1.70
C GLU A 83 13.23 -7.04 -2.82
N PHE A 84 12.54 -5.92 -3.04
CA PHE A 84 11.42 -5.89 -3.98
C PHE A 84 11.85 -5.53 -5.39
N LYS A 85 11.34 -6.29 -6.38
CA LYS A 85 11.53 -6.00 -7.80
C LYS A 85 10.24 -5.48 -8.44
N ASP A 86 9.10 -5.64 -7.78
CA ASP A 86 7.80 -5.23 -8.28
C ASP A 86 6.86 -5.02 -7.10
N PHE A 87 5.66 -4.54 -7.39
CA PHE A 87 4.60 -4.46 -6.39
C PHE A 87 3.58 -5.54 -6.70
N VAL A 88 3.34 -6.43 -5.74
CA VAL A 88 2.49 -7.60 -5.96
C VAL A 88 1.28 -7.62 -5.04
N ILE A 89 0.22 -8.24 -5.51
CA ILE A 89 -0.99 -8.46 -4.72
C ILE A 89 -0.92 -9.87 -4.16
N ARG A 90 -1.11 -9.98 -2.84
CA ARG A 90 -1.17 -11.27 -2.15
C ARG A 90 -2.61 -11.58 -1.81
N GLU A 91 -2.95 -12.89 -1.79
CA GLU A 91 -4.31 -13.32 -1.49
C GLU A 91 -4.68 -13.08 -0.03
N PHE A 92 -3.82 -13.49 0.90
CA PHE A 92 -4.09 -13.34 2.33
C PHE A 92 -2.85 -12.89 3.08
N GLY A 93 -3.09 -12.06 4.11
CA GLY A 93 -2.13 -11.73 5.12
C GLY A 93 -2.48 -12.45 6.42
N PHE A 94 -1.47 -12.95 7.10
CA PHE A 94 -1.62 -13.60 8.37
C PHE A 94 -0.79 -12.89 9.42
#